data_4a242149652ae45150380429a5cdc45e
#
_entry.id   4a242149652ae45150380429a5cdc45e
#
_cell.length_a   1.000
_cell.length_b   1.000
_cell.length_c   1.000
_cell.angle_alpha   90.00
_cell.angle_beta   90.00
_cell.angle_gamma   90.00
#
_symmetry.space_group_name_H-M   'P 1'
#
loop_
_entity.id
_entity.type
_entity.pdbx_description
1 polymer ?
#
loop_
_entity_poly.entity_id
_entity_poly.type
_entity_poly.pdbx_seq_one_letter_code
_entity_poly.pdbx_strand_id
1 'polypeptide(L)' 'MQYKCSVCGYVYDEENEDAVFDELSDDWACLTCGAPKDSFELVE' A
#
# COMPACT_ATOMS: atom_id res chain seq x y z
N MET A 1 -5.21 1.15 -10.03
CA MET A 1 -5.86 1.35 -8.73
C MET A 1 -4.80 1.75 -7.71
N GLN A 2 -5.18 2.55 -6.75
CA GLN A 2 -4.25 3.07 -5.76
C GLN A 2 -4.69 2.68 -4.36
N TYR A 3 -3.70 2.49 -3.49
CA TYR A 3 -3.95 2.18 -2.09
C TYR A 3 -3.30 3.25 -1.23
N LYS A 4 -4.04 3.77 -0.29
CA LYS A 4 -3.56 4.86 0.56
C LYS A 4 -3.38 4.38 2.00
N CYS A 5 -2.20 4.68 2.54
CA CYS A 5 -1.92 4.39 3.95
C CYS A 5 -2.69 5.36 4.82
N SER A 6 -3.45 4.82 5.77
CA SER A 6 -4.25 5.66 6.67
C SER A 6 -3.42 6.26 7.80
N VAL A 7 -2.16 5.85 7.92
CA VAL A 7 -1.28 6.34 9.00
C VAL A 7 -0.48 7.55 8.56
N CYS A 8 0.22 7.44 7.43
CA CYS A 8 1.07 8.53 6.96
C CYS A 8 0.61 9.17 5.66
N GLY A 9 -0.41 8.59 5.01
CA GLY A 9 -0.90 9.13 3.75
C GLY A 9 -0.12 8.69 2.52
N TYR A 10 0.76 7.72 2.67
CA TYR A 10 1.50 7.20 1.53
C TYR A 10 0.54 6.55 0.53
N VAL A 11 0.76 6.81 -0.75
CA VAL A 11 -0.06 6.22 -1.81
C VAL A 11 0.77 5.20 -2.57
N TYR A 12 0.28 3.96 -2.58
CA TYR A 12 0.87 2.89 -3.38
C TYR A 12 0.09 2.79 -4.69
N ASP A 13 0.75 3.09 -5.78
CA ASP A 13 0.11 3.06 -7.10
C ASP A 13 0.57 1.80 -7.83
N GLU A 14 -0.29 0.79 -7.86
CA GLU A 14 0.08 -0.49 -8.47
C GLU A 14 0.21 -0.40 -9.99
N GLU A 15 -0.26 0.68 -10.60
CA GLU A 15 -0.05 0.90 -12.02
C GLU A 15 1.39 1.34 -12.32
N ASN A 16 2.03 2.01 -11.37
CA ASN A 16 3.42 2.42 -11.50
C ASN A 16 4.38 1.39 -10.94
N GLU A 17 3.88 0.45 -10.15
CA GLU A 17 4.71 -0.59 -9.56
C GLU A 17 4.61 -1.86 -10.39
N ASP A 18 5.62 -2.70 -10.32
CA ASP A 18 5.63 -3.94 -11.07
C ASP A 18 4.75 -5.03 -10.45
N ALA A 19 4.24 -4.80 -9.25
CA ALA A 19 3.44 -5.78 -8.54
C ALA A 19 2.14 -5.16 -8.06
N VAL A 20 1.06 -5.95 -8.11
CA VAL A 20 -0.20 -5.49 -7.56
C VAL A 20 -0.17 -5.59 -6.04
N PHE A 21 -0.97 -4.76 -5.40
CA PHE A 21 -0.95 -4.67 -3.93
C PHE A 21 -1.33 -6.00 -3.28
N ASP A 22 -2.30 -6.71 -3.85
CA ASP A 22 -2.76 -7.98 -3.29
C ASP A 22 -1.69 -9.07 -3.33
N GLU A 23 -0.72 -8.96 -4.22
CA GLU A 23 0.36 -9.94 -4.32
C GLU A 23 1.49 -9.67 -3.35
N LEU A 24 1.48 -8.54 -2.68
CA LEU A 24 2.48 -8.25 -1.66
C LEU A 24 2.31 -9.20 -0.50
N SER A 25 3.43 -9.62 0.09
CA SER A 25 3.37 -10.56 1.21
C SER A 25 2.68 -9.91 2.41
N ASP A 26 2.18 -10.76 3.31
CA ASP A 26 1.53 -10.26 4.52
C ASP A 26 2.50 -9.48 5.41
N ASP A 27 3.79 -9.72 5.23
CA ASP A 27 4.84 -9.03 6.00
C ASP A 27 5.17 -7.66 5.43
N TRP A 28 4.61 -7.32 4.27
CA TRP A 28 4.89 -6.05 3.65
C TRP A 28 4.32 -4.91 4.49
N ALA A 29 5.08 -3.85 4.61
CA ALA A 29 4.67 -2.70 5.40
C ALA A 29 4.92 -1.43 4.60
N CYS A 30 4.28 -0.35 5.04
CA CYS A 30 4.46 0.96 4.42
C CYS A 30 5.93 1.35 4.44
N LEU A 31 6.43 1.83 3.30
CA LEU A 31 7.83 2.21 3.17
C LEU A 31 8.14 3.52 3.89
N THR A 32 7.12 4.25 4.27
CA THR A 32 7.28 5.56 4.91
C THR A 32 7.12 5.49 6.43
N CYS A 33 6.06 4.84 6.90
CA CYS A 33 5.77 4.80 8.34
C CYS A 33 5.82 3.38 8.91
N GLY A 34 5.91 2.38 8.06
CA GLY A 34 5.96 1.00 8.52
C GLY A 34 4.61 0.40 8.88
N ALA A 35 3.52 1.06 8.51
CA ALA A 35 2.19 0.54 8.81
C ALA A 35 1.92 -0.76 8.03
N PRO A 36 1.17 -1.70 8.60
CA PRO A 36 0.87 -2.96 7.93
C PRO A 36 -0.07 -2.75 6.74
N LYS A 37 -0.17 -3.77 5.88
CA LYS A 37 -1.07 -3.72 4.74
C LYS A 37 -2.51 -3.41 5.14
N ASP A 38 -2.92 -3.88 6.31
CA ASP A 38 -4.28 -3.65 6.79
C ASP A 38 -4.62 -2.18 6.99
N SER A 39 -3.59 -1.34 7.08
CA SER A 39 -3.78 0.10 7.24
C SER A 39 -4.01 0.81 5.91
N PHE A 40 -3.90 0.10 4.81
CA PHE A 40 -4.11 0.68 3.49
C PHE A 40 -5.55 0.55 3.05
N GLU A 41 -6.03 1.57 2.35
CA GLU A 41 -7.38 1.58 1.80
C GLU A 41 -7.33 1.74 0.29
N LEU A 42 -8.22 1.06 -0.40
CA LEU A 42 -8.31 1.18 -1.85
C LEU A 42 -8.84 2.56 -2.22
N VAL A 43 -8.09 3.24 -3.06
CA VAL A 43 -8.48 4.55 -3.59
C VAL A 43 -8.57 4.44 -5.10
N GLU A 44 -9.72 4.78 -5.65
CA GLU A 44 -9.93 4.71 -7.10
C GLU A 44 -9.86 6.08 -7.75
#